data_f0fdcd439b3d00fa710cdd2a03d2334d
#
_entry.id   f0fdcd439b3d00fa710cdd2a03d2334d
#
_cell.length_a   1.000
_cell.length_b   1.000
_cell.length_c   1.000
_cell.angle_alpha   90.00
_cell.angle_beta   90.00
_cell.angle_gamma   90.00
#
_symmetry.space_group_name_H-M   'P 1'
#
loop_
_entity.id
_entity.type
_entity.pdbx_description
1 polymer ?
#
loop_
_entity_poly.entity_id
_entity_poly.type
_entity_poly.pdbx_seq_one_letter_code
_entity_poly.pdbx_strand_id
1 'polypeptide(L)'
;MNKIDNEQIEKIKKFLEEKDIQNIYLAFVDLKGKMFYKSVGVEELIKNTHVSWFDGISINGNLIKDFKDNKKSEWMVLLPDSNAFYYLPFIKDEEQKAGIIMCNLKNHPYDTRMLLKKAVQEYTDIGLTPIIGPELIYSTDNITKRQDFYSSLPVYPSTIFNNKVVNNILAANIDIEYYMPFGKEHNRIDLVPDVADISADKLFICKWFVENIAYLENTKINFNNIQEENLSSCPVHFSVWKGNREKNLFFDGDRQNELSILGEKFINGILYYNKFIKAIIKSCTNNQLKEHIVKFSNNRDNSLIHVPLYFNEKQKKDRIGWSKRCIFNGLNSDCNFYLVFACILYAGLYGINSKKTLSIEERLDNYTNEEYIEEIKRNKYFNEKLGEGLISKIIRKMSY
;
A
#
# COMPACT_ATOMS: atom_id res chain seq x y z
N MET A 1 6.92 1.97 19.96
CA MET A 1 8.18 1.17 19.97
C MET A 1 7.79 -0.27 19.67
N ASN A 2 8.15 -0.81 18.49
CA ASN A 2 7.84 -2.22 18.19
C ASN A 2 8.52 -3.08 19.27
N LYS A 3 7.73 -3.83 20.02
CA LYS A 3 8.26 -4.99 20.74
C LYS A 3 8.82 -5.90 19.66
N ILE A 4 10.15 -6.04 19.60
CA ILE A 4 10.76 -7.05 18.76
C ILE A 4 10.30 -8.37 19.34
N ASP A 5 9.59 -9.12 18.51
CA ASP A 5 8.99 -10.38 18.92
C ASP A 5 10.06 -11.49 18.80
N ASN A 6 10.71 -11.80 19.90
CA ASN A 6 11.72 -12.87 19.94
C ASN A 6 11.15 -14.22 19.48
N GLU A 7 9.89 -14.49 19.76
CA GLU A 7 9.22 -15.70 19.31
C GLU A 7 9.12 -15.75 17.78
N GLN A 8 8.81 -14.60 17.17
CA GLN A 8 8.74 -14.51 15.70
C GLN A 8 10.12 -14.62 15.06
N ILE A 9 11.17 -14.05 15.68
CA ILE A 9 12.55 -14.23 15.20
C ILE A 9 12.94 -15.71 15.20
N GLU A 10 12.64 -16.44 16.26
CA GLU A 10 12.95 -17.86 16.34
C GLU A 10 12.14 -18.70 15.31
N LYS A 11 10.89 -18.32 15.04
CA LYS A 11 10.11 -18.94 13.94
C LYS A 11 10.76 -18.71 12.58
N ILE A 12 11.25 -17.48 12.32
CA ILE A 12 11.96 -17.15 11.07
C ILE A 12 13.24 -17.99 10.97
N LYS A 13 14.07 -18.06 12.01
CA LYS A 13 15.30 -18.85 12.00
C LYS A 13 15.03 -20.30 11.64
N LYS A 14 14.04 -20.91 12.31
CA LYS A 14 13.63 -22.29 12.02
C LYS A 14 13.19 -22.44 10.56
N PHE A 15 12.40 -21.51 10.04
CA PHE A 15 11.98 -21.53 8.63
C PHE A 15 13.15 -21.39 7.66
N LEU A 16 14.12 -20.51 7.96
CA LEU A 16 15.33 -20.33 7.16
C LEU A 16 16.14 -21.62 7.07
N GLU A 17 16.30 -22.34 8.18
CA GLU A 17 16.98 -23.63 8.24
C GLU A 17 16.20 -24.73 7.50
N GLU A 18 14.87 -24.87 7.74
CA GLU A 18 14.03 -25.88 7.10
C GLU A 18 13.94 -25.73 5.57
N LYS A 19 13.99 -24.50 5.08
CA LYS A 19 13.94 -24.20 3.63
C LYS A 19 15.32 -24.09 2.99
N ASP A 20 16.37 -24.23 3.76
CA ASP A 20 17.76 -24.06 3.31
C ASP A 20 17.97 -22.73 2.57
N ILE A 21 17.54 -21.63 3.23
CA ILE A 21 17.66 -20.29 2.68
C ILE A 21 19.05 -19.76 2.93
N GLN A 22 19.72 -19.28 1.88
CA GLN A 22 21.11 -18.81 1.93
C GLN A 22 21.23 -17.28 2.06
N ASN A 23 20.27 -16.55 1.50
CA ASN A 23 20.34 -15.10 1.37
C ASN A 23 19.09 -14.43 1.91
N ILE A 24 19.27 -13.29 2.57
CA ILE A 24 18.17 -12.43 3.00
C ILE A 24 18.33 -11.03 2.40
N TYR A 25 17.25 -10.56 1.79
CA TYR A 25 17.17 -9.20 1.27
C TYR A 25 16.50 -8.31 2.31
N LEU A 26 17.28 -7.41 2.90
CA LEU A 26 16.79 -6.38 3.81
C LEU A 26 16.25 -5.22 2.99
N ALA A 27 14.93 -5.20 2.81
CA ALA A 27 14.24 -4.29 1.90
C ALA A 27 13.70 -3.04 2.60
N PHE A 28 13.73 -1.93 1.89
CA PHE A 28 13.16 -0.66 2.31
C PHE A 28 12.71 0.14 1.08
N VAL A 29 11.96 1.22 1.30
CA VAL A 29 11.33 1.98 0.22
C VAL A 29 11.79 3.42 0.29
N ASP A 30 12.10 4.03 -0.88
CA ASP A 30 12.40 5.45 -0.98
C ASP A 30 11.13 6.32 -0.98
N LEU A 31 11.29 7.63 -1.08
CA LEU A 31 10.14 8.57 -1.07
C LEU A 31 9.23 8.47 -2.29
N LYS A 32 9.70 7.84 -3.38
CA LYS A 32 8.87 7.58 -4.57
C LYS A 32 8.13 6.25 -4.55
N GLY A 33 8.38 5.41 -3.54
CA GLY A 33 7.82 4.07 -3.50
C GLY A 33 8.65 3.03 -4.26
N LYS A 34 9.90 3.35 -4.64
CA LYS A 34 10.81 2.37 -5.20
C LYS A 34 11.44 1.54 -4.09
N MET A 35 11.35 0.23 -4.22
CA MET A 35 11.96 -0.70 -3.28
C MET A 35 13.43 -0.91 -3.58
N PHE A 36 14.25 -0.90 -2.54
CA PHE A 36 15.67 -1.19 -2.51
C PHE A 36 15.94 -2.28 -1.49
N TYR A 37 17.05 -2.99 -1.63
CA TYR A 37 17.47 -3.96 -0.62
C TYR A 37 18.99 -4.01 -0.49
N LYS A 38 19.43 -4.50 0.67
CA LYS A 38 20.79 -4.96 0.93
C LYS A 38 20.75 -6.46 1.18
N SER A 39 21.51 -7.23 0.43
CA SER A 39 21.67 -8.67 0.68
C SER A 39 22.59 -8.92 1.87
N VAL A 40 22.22 -9.87 2.70
CA VAL A 40 23.04 -10.41 3.78
C VAL A 40 22.95 -11.94 3.74
N GLY A 41 24.04 -12.61 4.12
CA GLY A 41 24.00 -14.06 4.33
C GLY A 41 23.09 -14.40 5.51
N VAL A 42 22.40 -15.51 5.44
CA VAL A 42 21.47 -15.95 6.49
C VAL A 42 22.16 -16.09 7.85
N GLU A 43 23.43 -16.49 7.86
CA GLU A 43 24.21 -16.62 9.09
C GLU A 43 24.35 -15.33 9.88
N GLU A 44 24.38 -14.17 9.21
CA GLU A 44 24.42 -12.85 9.87
C GLU A 44 23.19 -12.62 10.75
N LEU A 45 22.01 -13.04 10.28
CA LEU A 45 20.77 -12.91 11.05
C LEU A 45 20.62 -14.00 12.13
N ILE A 46 21.18 -15.18 11.93
CA ILE A 46 21.10 -16.30 12.87
C ILE A 46 22.14 -16.15 14.00
N LYS A 47 23.42 -15.94 13.66
CA LYS A 47 24.53 -15.90 14.63
C LYS A 47 24.62 -14.56 15.35
N ASN A 48 24.43 -13.45 14.64
CA ASN A 48 24.53 -12.11 15.19
C ASN A 48 23.15 -11.51 15.50
N THR A 49 22.25 -12.31 16.05
CA THR A 49 20.84 -11.96 16.25
C THR A 49 20.65 -10.59 16.90
N HIS A 50 21.35 -10.32 18.00
CA HIS A 50 21.18 -9.03 18.71
C HIS A 50 21.57 -7.86 17.81
N VAL A 51 22.76 -7.90 17.20
CA VAL A 51 23.24 -6.80 16.34
C VAL A 51 22.31 -6.61 15.14
N SER A 52 22.00 -7.69 14.41
CA SER A 52 21.27 -7.58 13.15
C SER A 52 19.79 -7.18 13.32
N TRP A 53 19.11 -7.70 14.36
CA TRP A 53 17.69 -7.44 14.56
C TRP A 53 17.39 -6.21 15.42
N PHE A 54 18.27 -5.86 16.36
CA PHE A 54 18.02 -4.79 17.32
C PHE A 54 18.84 -3.52 17.06
N ASP A 55 20.11 -3.66 16.69
CA ASP A 55 20.95 -2.53 16.33
C ASP A 55 20.78 -2.15 14.87
N GLY A 56 20.54 -3.14 14.02
CA GLY A 56 20.31 -2.98 12.61
C GLY A 56 21.58 -2.97 11.76
N ILE A 57 21.41 -2.90 10.45
CA ILE A 57 22.48 -3.01 9.44
C ILE A 57 22.63 -1.68 8.70
N SER A 58 23.85 -1.13 8.73
CA SER A 58 24.15 0.17 8.12
C SER A 58 24.20 0.10 6.59
N ILE A 59 23.69 1.14 5.94
CA ILE A 59 23.79 1.40 4.49
C ILE A 59 24.20 2.85 4.24
N ASN A 60 24.77 3.12 3.06
CA ASN A 60 25.07 4.48 2.64
C ASN A 60 23.88 5.08 1.89
N GLY A 61 23.13 5.97 2.57
CA GLY A 61 21.96 6.64 2.02
C GLY A 61 22.27 7.56 0.83
N ASN A 62 23.49 8.07 0.70
CA ASN A 62 23.89 8.92 -0.44
C ASN A 62 23.89 8.17 -1.79
N LEU A 63 23.90 6.85 -1.78
CA LEU A 63 23.77 6.04 -3.00
C LEU A 63 22.33 6.00 -3.53
N ILE A 64 21.36 6.47 -2.73
CA ILE A 64 19.96 6.50 -3.09
C ILE A 64 19.55 7.95 -3.37
N LYS A 65 19.15 8.22 -4.62
CA LYS A 65 18.89 9.58 -5.10
C LYS A 65 17.93 10.38 -4.20
N ASP A 66 16.88 9.74 -3.71
CA ASP A 66 15.86 10.39 -2.88
C ASP A 66 16.31 10.68 -1.44
N PHE A 67 17.30 9.96 -0.94
CA PHE A 67 17.87 10.18 0.40
C PHE A 67 19.12 11.05 0.38
N LYS A 68 19.73 11.24 -0.79
CA LYS A 68 20.93 12.08 -0.91
C LYS A 68 20.64 13.50 -0.44
N ASP A 69 21.38 13.93 0.59
CA ASP A 69 21.41 15.33 1.02
C ASP A 69 22.81 15.91 0.73
N ASN A 70 22.85 17.08 0.11
CA ASN A 70 24.10 17.66 -0.43
C ASN A 70 25.15 18.04 0.64
N LYS A 71 24.90 17.76 1.91
CA LYS A 71 25.73 18.31 3.01
C LYS A 71 26.52 17.31 3.84
N LYS A 72 26.21 16.00 3.86
CA LYS A 72 26.97 14.99 4.62
C LYS A 72 26.77 13.59 4.03
N SER A 73 27.78 12.71 4.24
CA SER A 73 27.62 11.26 4.07
C SER A 73 26.65 10.77 5.12
N GLU A 74 25.43 10.41 4.71
CA GLU A 74 24.39 9.97 5.62
C GLU A 74 24.37 8.44 5.67
N TRP A 75 24.90 7.89 6.76
CA TRP A 75 24.72 6.50 7.08
C TRP A 75 23.32 6.29 7.63
N MET A 76 22.60 5.36 7.05
CA MET A 76 21.27 4.94 7.46
C MET A 76 21.36 3.54 8.04
N VAL A 77 20.47 3.20 8.94
CA VAL A 77 20.41 1.89 9.57
C VAL A 77 19.09 1.21 9.23
N LEU A 78 19.16 0.05 8.57
CA LEU A 78 18.04 -0.83 8.31
C LEU A 78 17.74 -1.63 9.57
N LEU A 79 16.54 -1.50 10.09
CA LEU A 79 16.04 -2.28 11.23
C LEU A 79 15.03 -3.31 10.72
N PRO A 80 15.37 -4.60 10.66
CA PRO A 80 14.48 -5.64 10.15
C PRO A 80 13.21 -5.76 11.00
N ASP A 81 12.07 -6.01 10.34
CA ASP A 81 10.82 -6.28 11.02
C ASP A 81 10.49 -7.77 10.96
N SER A 82 10.52 -8.44 12.11
CA SER A 82 10.26 -9.89 12.20
C SER A 82 8.85 -10.29 11.74
N ASN A 83 7.90 -9.35 11.70
CA ASN A 83 6.55 -9.63 11.22
C ASN A 83 6.38 -9.42 9.69
N ALA A 84 7.45 -9.03 8.99
CA ALA A 84 7.42 -8.71 7.57
C ALA A 84 8.48 -9.50 6.78
N PHE A 85 8.59 -10.79 7.09
CA PHE A 85 9.40 -11.76 6.35
C PHE A 85 8.56 -12.45 5.27
N TYR A 86 9.12 -12.58 4.06
CA TYR A 86 8.50 -13.27 2.93
C TYR A 86 9.53 -14.16 2.23
N TYR A 87 9.15 -15.40 1.91
CA TYR A 87 9.95 -16.30 1.10
C TYR A 87 9.88 -15.89 -0.39
N LEU A 88 10.95 -16.17 -1.16
CA LEU A 88 11.04 -15.83 -2.59
C LEU A 88 11.02 -17.11 -3.45
N PRO A 89 9.85 -17.70 -3.73
CA PRO A 89 9.73 -19.00 -4.38
C PRO A 89 10.08 -18.97 -5.88
N PHE A 90 10.16 -17.81 -6.52
CA PHE A 90 10.58 -17.68 -7.91
C PHE A 90 12.10 -17.81 -8.12
N ILE A 91 12.90 -17.73 -7.06
CA ILE A 91 14.33 -18.05 -7.07
C ILE A 91 14.44 -19.57 -6.94
N LYS A 92 14.61 -20.23 -8.10
CA LYS A 92 14.57 -21.69 -8.19
C LYS A 92 15.93 -22.37 -8.02
N ASP A 93 17.00 -21.59 -8.07
CA ASP A 93 18.35 -22.11 -7.84
C ASP A 93 18.49 -22.54 -6.39
N GLU A 94 18.76 -23.85 -6.19
CA GLU A 94 18.82 -24.42 -4.84
C GLU A 94 19.95 -23.84 -4.00
N GLU A 95 21.03 -23.39 -4.63
CA GLU A 95 22.16 -22.74 -3.96
C GLU A 95 21.91 -21.24 -3.67
N GLN A 96 20.80 -20.67 -4.15
CA GLN A 96 20.50 -19.23 -4.05
C GLN A 96 19.12 -18.93 -3.44
N LYS A 97 18.52 -19.89 -2.75
CA LYS A 97 17.24 -19.66 -2.08
C LYS A 97 17.31 -18.41 -1.20
N ALA A 98 16.30 -17.56 -1.30
CA ALA A 98 16.29 -16.28 -0.62
C ALA A 98 14.96 -15.96 0.07
N GLY A 99 15.04 -15.12 1.08
CA GLY A 99 13.90 -14.45 1.69
C GLY A 99 14.09 -12.94 1.65
N ILE A 100 13.01 -12.21 1.88
CA ILE A 100 13.00 -10.76 1.98
C ILE A 100 12.35 -10.33 3.29
N ILE A 101 12.95 -9.33 3.96
CA ILE A 101 12.43 -8.74 5.19
C ILE A 101 12.26 -7.24 4.96
N MET A 102 11.05 -6.72 5.18
CA MET A 102 10.83 -5.28 5.15
C MET A 102 11.45 -4.64 6.39
N CYS A 103 12.21 -3.56 6.18
CA CYS A 103 12.93 -2.85 7.23
C CYS A 103 12.37 -1.47 7.47
N ASN A 104 12.43 -1.02 8.71
CA ASN A 104 12.32 0.39 9.04
C ASN A 104 13.70 1.07 8.91
N LEU A 105 13.71 2.39 8.71
CA LEU A 105 14.92 3.21 8.75
C LEU A 105 15.04 3.79 10.16
N LYS A 106 15.99 3.25 10.95
CA LYS A 106 16.13 3.58 12.38
C LYS A 106 16.31 5.09 12.60
N ASN A 107 15.33 5.74 13.25
CA ASN A 107 15.32 7.17 13.56
C ASN A 107 15.50 8.10 12.33
N HIS A 108 15.13 7.65 11.15
CA HIS A 108 15.29 8.43 9.93
C HIS A 108 14.02 9.24 9.60
N PRO A 109 14.12 10.54 9.27
CA PRO A 109 12.95 11.40 9.03
C PRO A 109 12.16 11.00 7.78
N TYR A 110 12.75 10.22 6.87
CA TYR A 110 12.13 9.77 5.62
C TYR A 110 11.63 8.32 5.70
N ASP A 111 11.52 7.75 6.90
CA ASP A 111 10.93 6.42 7.11
C ASP A 111 9.40 6.48 6.96
N THR A 112 8.92 6.32 5.72
CA THR A 112 7.50 6.34 5.40
C THR A 112 6.77 5.11 5.93
N ARG A 113 7.46 3.96 6.09
CA ARG A 113 6.89 2.76 6.69
C ARG A 113 6.59 2.98 8.17
N MET A 114 7.53 3.56 8.92
CA MET A 114 7.31 3.91 10.32
C MET A 114 6.23 4.99 10.47
N LEU A 115 6.11 5.91 9.51
CA LEU A 115 5.04 6.90 9.49
C LEU A 115 3.66 6.23 9.42
N LEU A 116 3.48 5.24 8.54
CA LEU A 116 2.23 4.48 8.46
C LEU A 116 1.96 3.71 9.77
N LYS A 117 2.98 3.08 10.35
CA LYS A 117 2.84 2.40 11.66
C LYS A 117 2.39 3.36 12.77
N LYS A 118 2.89 4.60 12.77
CA LYS A 118 2.42 5.64 13.70
C LYS A 118 0.94 6.00 13.45
N ALA A 119 0.54 6.13 12.19
CA ALA A 119 -0.86 6.38 11.87
C ALA A 119 -1.76 5.23 12.35
N VAL A 120 -1.37 3.97 12.14
CA VAL A 120 -2.08 2.79 12.66
C VAL A 120 -2.14 2.81 14.19
N GLN A 121 -1.06 3.18 14.87
CA GLN A 121 -1.01 3.27 16.32
C GLN A 121 -2.00 4.29 16.88
N GLU A 122 -2.19 5.45 16.23
CA GLU A 122 -3.18 6.43 16.67
C GLU A 122 -4.62 5.90 16.63
N TYR A 123 -4.95 5.00 15.69
CA TYR A 123 -6.21 4.28 15.70
C TYR A 123 -6.28 3.27 16.85
N THR A 124 -5.21 2.50 17.03
CA THR A 124 -5.15 1.46 18.07
C THR A 124 -5.27 2.05 19.48
N ASP A 125 -4.68 3.23 19.70
CA ASP A 125 -4.73 3.95 20.98
C ASP A 125 -6.17 4.33 21.40
N ILE A 126 -7.08 4.42 20.43
CA ILE A 126 -8.52 4.68 20.67
C ILE A 126 -9.41 3.44 20.47
N GLY A 127 -8.80 2.24 20.44
CA GLY A 127 -9.51 0.96 20.32
C GLY A 127 -10.03 0.65 18.91
N LEU A 128 -9.46 1.26 17.89
CA LEU A 128 -9.83 1.07 16.49
C LEU A 128 -8.70 0.36 15.72
N THR A 129 -9.06 -0.36 14.65
CA THR A 129 -8.11 -0.98 13.73
C THR A 129 -8.45 -0.61 12.29
N PRO A 130 -7.57 0.13 11.60
CA PRO A 130 -7.75 0.45 10.20
C PRO A 130 -7.34 -0.74 9.33
N ILE A 131 -8.26 -1.21 8.49
CA ILE A 131 -8.08 -2.33 7.57
C ILE A 131 -8.04 -1.81 6.15
N ILE A 132 -7.07 -2.29 5.38
CA ILE A 132 -6.87 -1.95 3.98
C ILE A 132 -6.84 -3.22 3.14
N GLY A 133 -7.54 -3.20 1.99
CA GLY A 133 -7.50 -4.23 0.95
C GLY A 133 -7.16 -3.59 -0.40
N PRO A 134 -5.91 -3.64 -0.87
CA PRO A 134 -5.53 -3.07 -2.14
C PRO A 134 -5.80 -4.02 -3.30
N GLU A 135 -6.10 -3.43 -4.46
CA GLU A 135 -6.19 -4.12 -5.75
C GLU A 135 -4.97 -3.72 -6.60
N LEU A 136 -4.16 -4.67 -7.03
CA LEU A 136 -3.05 -4.44 -7.93
C LEU A 136 -3.45 -4.75 -9.37
N ILE A 137 -3.47 -3.72 -10.23
CA ILE A 137 -3.82 -3.86 -11.64
C ILE A 137 -2.59 -3.61 -12.49
N TYR A 138 -2.34 -4.46 -13.47
CA TYR A 138 -1.22 -4.35 -14.40
C TYR A 138 -1.55 -4.96 -15.78
N SER A 139 -0.83 -4.51 -16.81
CA SER A 139 -0.87 -5.12 -18.15
C SER A 139 0.47 -5.73 -18.51
N THR A 140 0.47 -6.65 -19.47
CA THR A 140 1.67 -7.24 -20.08
C THR A 140 1.69 -6.97 -21.58
N ASP A 141 2.86 -6.89 -22.21
CA ASP A 141 3.01 -6.59 -23.65
C ASP A 141 2.55 -7.74 -24.58
N ASN A 142 2.42 -8.94 -24.05
CA ASN A 142 2.00 -10.14 -24.80
C ASN A 142 0.49 -10.39 -24.75
N ILE A 143 -0.30 -9.31 -24.59
CA ILE A 143 -1.76 -9.45 -24.48
C ILE A 143 -2.41 -9.51 -25.85
N THR A 144 -3.09 -10.63 -26.11
CA THR A 144 -4.17 -10.65 -27.10
C THR A 144 -5.37 -9.93 -26.48
N LYS A 145 -5.87 -8.86 -27.13
CA LYS A 145 -7.04 -8.11 -26.65
C LYS A 145 -8.21 -9.05 -26.41
N ARG A 146 -8.75 -9.01 -25.19
CA ARG A 146 -9.95 -9.78 -24.83
C ARG A 146 -11.18 -9.08 -25.37
N GLN A 147 -12.22 -9.83 -25.68
CA GLN A 147 -13.48 -9.25 -26.15
C GLN A 147 -14.27 -8.65 -24.99
N ASP A 148 -14.25 -9.32 -23.81
CA ASP A 148 -15.06 -8.97 -22.65
C ASP A 148 -14.32 -9.17 -21.33
N PHE A 149 -14.84 -8.52 -20.27
CA PHE A 149 -14.55 -8.89 -18.89
C PHE A 149 -14.98 -10.34 -18.65
N TYR A 150 -14.19 -11.09 -17.89
CA TYR A 150 -14.47 -12.50 -17.53
C TYR A 150 -14.47 -13.49 -18.70
N SER A 151 -13.97 -13.14 -19.88
CA SER A 151 -13.86 -14.09 -20.99
C SER A 151 -12.99 -15.29 -20.59
N SER A 152 -13.57 -16.49 -20.69
CA SER A 152 -12.91 -17.73 -20.24
C SER A 152 -12.10 -18.43 -21.33
N LEU A 153 -12.31 -18.10 -22.60
CA LEU A 153 -11.68 -18.77 -23.73
C LEU A 153 -11.25 -17.78 -24.82
N PRO A 154 -10.12 -18.06 -25.49
CA PRO A 154 -9.10 -19.06 -25.13
C PRO A 154 -8.33 -18.63 -23.88
N VAL A 155 -7.53 -19.55 -23.27
CA VAL A 155 -6.61 -19.17 -22.19
C VAL A 155 -5.50 -18.32 -22.79
N TYR A 156 -5.48 -17.07 -22.42
CA TYR A 156 -4.52 -16.09 -22.94
C TYR A 156 -3.15 -16.20 -22.25
N PRO A 157 -2.04 -15.89 -22.94
CA PRO A 157 -0.71 -15.86 -22.32
C PRO A 157 -0.65 -15.01 -21.06
N SER A 158 -1.34 -13.88 -21.01
CA SER A 158 -1.46 -13.03 -19.81
C SER A 158 -2.13 -13.73 -18.62
N THR A 159 -3.04 -14.67 -18.86
CA THR A 159 -3.66 -15.48 -17.80
C THR A 159 -2.66 -16.49 -17.25
N ILE A 160 -1.85 -17.13 -18.11
CA ILE A 160 -0.79 -18.05 -17.72
C ILE A 160 0.25 -17.31 -16.87
N PHE A 161 0.68 -16.12 -17.32
CA PHE A 161 1.58 -15.27 -16.57
C PHE A 161 1.00 -14.88 -15.21
N ASN A 162 -0.27 -14.44 -15.18
CA ASN A 162 -0.94 -14.07 -13.93
C ASN A 162 -1.04 -15.24 -12.95
N ASN A 163 -1.38 -16.44 -13.42
CA ASN A 163 -1.40 -17.65 -12.59
C ASN A 163 0.00 -17.96 -11.99
N LYS A 164 1.07 -17.75 -12.77
CA LYS A 164 2.44 -17.93 -12.29
C LYS A 164 2.79 -16.93 -11.19
N VAL A 165 2.44 -15.66 -11.38
CA VAL A 165 2.60 -14.61 -10.36
C VAL A 165 1.84 -14.98 -9.09
N VAL A 166 0.55 -15.31 -9.21
CA VAL A 166 -0.32 -15.66 -8.09
C VAL A 166 0.21 -16.85 -7.30
N ASN A 167 0.63 -17.92 -7.98
CA ASN A 167 1.19 -19.10 -7.33
C ASN A 167 2.46 -18.78 -6.52
N ASN A 168 3.30 -17.86 -7.00
CA ASN A 168 4.48 -17.43 -6.25
C ASN A 168 4.09 -16.55 -5.04
N ILE A 169 3.10 -15.66 -5.18
CA ILE A 169 2.59 -14.84 -4.07
C ILE A 169 2.01 -15.73 -2.97
N LEU A 170 1.18 -16.71 -3.32
CA LEU A 170 0.60 -17.67 -2.37
C LEU A 170 1.70 -18.52 -1.68
N ALA A 171 2.72 -18.96 -2.43
CA ALA A 171 3.84 -19.70 -1.88
C ALA A 171 4.72 -18.86 -0.92
N ALA A 172 4.65 -17.52 -1.00
CA ALA A 172 5.27 -16.60 -0.07
C ALA A 172 4.39 -16.30 1.18
N ASN A 173 3.29 -17.05 1.37
CA ASN A 173 2.29 -16.85 2.44
C ASN A 173 1.62 -15.45 2.40
N ILE A 174 1.39 -14.94 1.21
CA ILE A 174 0.58 -13.74 1.01
C ILE A 174 -0.77 -14.18 0.45
N ASP A 175 -1.82 -13.98 1.23
CA ASP A 175 -3.17 -14.39 0.85
C ASP A 175 -3.76 -13.45 -0.20
N ILE A 176 -4.41 -14.05 -1.20
CA ILE A 176 -5.10 -13.37 -2.30
C ILE A 176 -6.60 -13.64 -2.16
N GLU A 177 -7.42 -12.59 -2.18
CA GLU A 177 -8.88 -12.71 -2.15
C GLU A 177 -9.40 -13.13 -3.54
N TYR A 178 -8.99 -12.41 -4.58
CA TYR A 178 -9.35 -12.68 -5.98
C TYR A 178 -8.18 -12.38 -6.91
N TYR A 179 -8.16 -13.07 -8.04
CA TYR A 179 -7.33 -12.70 -9.18
C TYR A 179 -8.06 -13.04 -10.48
N MET A 180 -7.97 -12.16 -11.45
CA MET A 180 -8.71 -12.31 -12.68
C MET A 180 -8.11 -11.49 -13.83
N PRO A 181 -8.44 -11.87 -15.07
CA PRO A 181 -8.37 -10.95 -16.19
C PRO A 181 -9.27 -9.74 -15.93
N PHE A 182 -8.81 -8.54 -16.21
CA PHE A 182 -9.53 -7.31 -15.93
C PHE A 182 -9.54 -6.39 -17.16
N GLY A 183 -10.73 -6.00 -17.63
CA GLY A 183 -10.86 -5.29 -18.88
C GLY A 183 -10.26 -6.04 -20.06
N LYS A 184 -9.86 -5.28 -21.10
CA LYS A 184 -9.36 -5.88 -22.35
C LYS A 184 -7.89 -6.29 -22.27
N GLU A 185 -7.08 -5.60 -21.47
CA GLU A 185 -5.62 -5.70 -21.53
C GLU A 185 -4.94 -5.86 -20.16
N HIS A 186 -5.70 -5.97 -19.07
CA HIS A 186 -5.16 -5.96 -17.72
C HIS A 186 -5.36 -7.28 -16.98
N ASN A 187 -4.59 -7.48 -15.95
CA ASN A 187 -4.80 -8.46 -14.90
C ASN A 187 -4.97 -7.72 -13.58
N ARG A 188 -5.75 -8.31 -12.68
CA ARG A 188 -6.04 -7.78 -11.36
C ARG A 188 -5.77 -8.84 -10.30
N ILE A 189 -5.12 -8.43 -9.23
CA ILE A 189 -4.89 -9.23 -8.02
C ILE A 189 -5.42 -8.42 -6.84
N ASP A 190 -6.38 -8.99 -6.10
CA ASP A 190 -6.96 -8.41 -4.90
C ASP A 190 -6.34 -9.11 -3.69
N LEU A 191 -5.65 -8.35 -2.84
CA LEU A 191 -5.08 -8.90 -1.62
C LEU A 191 -6.13 -9.00 -0.53
N VAL A 192 -6.06 -10.07 0.27
CA VAL A 192 -6.89 -10.19 1.47
C VAL A 192 -6.65 -8.98 2.37
N PRO A 193 -7.73 -8.26 2.78
CA PRO A 193 -7.61 -7.07 3.60
C PRO A 193 -6.92 -7.35 4.94
N ASP A 194 -5.95 -6.51 5.30
CA ASP A 194 -5.20 -6.62 6.54
C ASP A 194 -5.01 -5.25 7.22
N VAL A 195 -4.37 -5.24 8.40
CA VAL A 195 -3.98 -3.99 9.06
C VAL A 195 -3.14 -3.17 8.10
N ALA A 196 -3.34 -1.87 8.10
CA ALA A 196 -2.88 -0.99 7.04
C ALA A 196 -1.37 -1.08 6.73
N ASP A 197 -0.52 -1.21 7.72
CA ASP A 197 0.93 -1.34 7.54
C ASP A 197 1.33 -2.70 6.99
N ILE A 198 0.70 -3.78 7.45
CA ILE A 198 0.89 -5.14 6.91
C ILE A 198 0.41 -5.22 5.46
N SER A 199 -0.74 -4.62 5.17
CA SER A 199 -1.31 -4.57 3.82
C SER A 199 -0.41 -3.80 2.85
N ALA A 200 0.22 -2.71 3.30
CA ALA A 200 1.19 -1.95 2.50
C ALA A 200 2.45 -2.77 2.21
N ASP A 201 3.00 -3.49 3.21
CA ASP A 201 4.12 -4.40 3.01
C ASP A 201 3.79 -5.45 1.93
N LYS A 202 2.65 -6.13 2.08
CA LYS A 202 2.18 -7.14 1.11
C LYS A 202 2.02 -6.57 -0.30
N LEU A 203 1.48 -5.36 -0.43
CA LEU A 203 1.30 -4.71 -1.73
C LEU A 203 2.65 -4.40 -2.41
N PHE A 204 3.65 -3.88 -1.67
CA PHE A 204 4.98 -3.67 -2.20
C PHE A 204 5.63 -4.98 -2.65
N ILE A 205 5.53 -6.03 -1.84
CA ILE A 205 6.07 -7.36 -2.17
C ILE A 205 5.36 -7.95 -3.39
N CYS A 206 4.03 -7.88 -3.47
CA CYS A 206 3.28 -8.36 -4.63
C CYS A 206 3.67 -7.63 -5.92
N LYS A 207 3.77 -6.30 -5.87
CA LYS A 207 4.24 -5.51 -7.02
C LYS A 207 5.64 -5.95 -7.45
N TRP A 208 6.56 -6.10 -6.50
CA TRP A 208 7.92 -6.55 -6.76
C TRP A 208 7.97 -7.97 -7.32
N PHE A 209 7.08 -8.88 -6.90
CA PHE A 209 6.95 -10.22 -7.49
C PHE A 209 6.52 -10.14 -8.95
N VAL A 210 5.50 -9.33 -9.27
CA VAL A 210 5.05 -9.11 -10.66
C VAL A 210 6.23 -8.64 -11.53
N GLU A 211 7.01 -7.65 -11.05
CA GLU A 211 8.17 -7.09 -11.75
C GLU A 211 9.26 -8.13 -12.00
N ASN A 212 9.65 -8.90 -10.97
CA ASN A 212 10.73 -9.87 -11.08
C ASN A 212 10.33 -11.09 -11.93
N ILE A 213 9.11 -11.60 -11.77
CA ILE A 213 8.63 -12.71 -12.57
C ILE A 213 8.50 -12.30 -14.04
N ALA A 214 8.06 -11.06 -14.30
CA ALA A 214 8.02 -10.53 -15.67
C ALA A 214 9.42 -10.44 -16.30
N TYR A 215 10.40 -9.97 -15.53
CA TYR A 215 11.79 -9.93 -15.98
C TYR A 215 12.31 -11.34 -16.33
N LEU A 216 12.06 -12.33 -15.46
CA LEU A 216 12.44 -13.73 -15.68
C LEU A 216 11.75 -14.38 -16.89
N GLU A 217 10.54 -13.94 -17.22
CA GLU A 217 9.76 -14.41 -18.36
C GLU A 217 9.98 -13.57 -19.64
N ASN A 218 10.91 -12.61 -19.63
CA ASN A 218 11.13 -11.66 -20.72
C ASN A 218 9.85 -10.95 -21.18
N THR A 219 8.96 -10.64 -20.24
CA THR A 219 7.67 -9.96 -20.46
C THR A 219 7.76 -8.55 -19.90
N LYS A 220 7.31 -7.56 -20.66
CA LYS A 220 7.18 -6.19 -20.14
C LYS A 220 5.86 -6.03 -19.43
N ILE A 221 5.90 -5.31 -18.33
CA ILE A 221 4.69 -4.95 -17.57
C ILE A 221 4.53 -3.44 -17.48
N ASN A 222 3.27 -3.04 -17.37
CA ASN A 222 2.91 -1.66 -17.15
C ASN A 222 1.81 -1.58 -16.09
N PHE A 223 2.06 -0.80 -15.05
CA PHE A 223 1.11 -0.55 -13.96
C PHE A 223 0.24 0.70 -14.18
N ASN A 224 0.58 1.56 -15.15
CA ASN A 224 0.02 2.91 -15.24
C ASN A 224 -0.87 3.13 -16.47
N ASN A 225 -0.88 2.21 -17.42
CA ASN A 225 -1.62 2.38 -18.66
C ASN A 225 -3.01 1.74 -18.58
N ILE A 226 -3.85 2.20 -17.66
CA ILE A 226 -5.26 1.82 -17.63
C ILE A 226 -6.03 2.81 -18.50
N GLN A 227 -6.29 2.41 -19.76
CA GLN A 227 -7.05 3.23 -20.72
C GLN A 227 -8.57 3.20 -20.47
N GLU A 228 -9.04 2.32 -19.61
CA GLU A 228 -10.45 2.21 -19.30
C GLU A 228 -10.92 3.38 -18.44
N GLU A 229 -12.03 4.00 -18.84
CA GLU A 229 -12.63 5.13 -18.14
C GLU A 229 -12.94 4.75 -16.67
N ASN A 230 -12.62 5.66 -15.76
CA ASN A 230 -12.95 5.59 -14.33
C ASN A 230 -12.25 4.51 -13.49
N LEU A 231 -11.15 3.89 -13.96
CA LEU A 231 -10.39 2.92 -13.19
C LEU A 231 -9.04 3.46 -12.73
N SER A 232 -8.74 3.28 -11.45
CA SER A 232 -7.42 3.48 -10.85
C SER A 232 -6.53 2.28 -11.15
N SER A 233 -5.22 2.47 -11.21
CA SER A 233 -4.27 1.35 -11.31
C SER A 233 -4.08 0.61 -9.99
N CYS A 234 -4.58 1.17 -8.90
CA CYS A 234 -4.54 0.57 -7.57
C CYS A 234 -5.72 1.07 -6.72
N PRO A 235 -6.95 0.60 -6.97
CA PRO A 235 -8.06 0.88 -6.07
C PRO A 235 -7.76 0.33 -4.68
N VAL A 236 -8.12 1.09 -3.65
CA VAL A 236 -7.82 0.68 -2.26
C VAL A 236 -9.07 0.72 -1.41
N HIS A 237 -9.37 -0.40 -0.80
CA HIS A 237 -10.51 -0.59 0.09
C HIS A 237 -10.11 -0.23 1.51
N PHE A 238 -10.91 0.61 2.16
CA PHE A 238 -10.72 1.01 3.56
C PHE A 238 -11.94 0.66 4.41
N SER A 239 -11.68 0.18 5.60
CA SER A 239 -12.67 0.04 6.67
C SER A 239 -12.00 0.22 8.02
N VAL A 240 -12.80 0.59 9.03
CA VAL A 240 -12.34 0.73 10.41
C VAL A 240 -13.12 -0.23 11.29
N TRP A 241 -12.40 -0.96 12.14
CA TRP A 241 -12.94 -2.01 12.98
C TRP A 241 -12.74 -1.68 14.45
N LYS A 242 -13.61 -2.22 15.31
CA LYS A 242 -13.43 -2.20 16.74
C LYS A 242 -12.44 -3.29 17.16
N GLY A 243 -11.54 -2.95 18.09
CA GLY A 243 -10.61 -3.92 18.66
C GLY A 243 -9.84 -4.69 17.60
N ASN A 244 -9.58 -5.96 17.85
CA ASN A 244 -8.89 -6.84 16.89
C ASN A 244 -9.90 -7.46 15.90
N ARG A 245 -10.49 -6.63 15.04
CA ARG A 245 -11.50 -7.02 14.02
C ARG A 245 -12.79 -7.65 14.60
N GLU A 246 -13.23 -7.20 15.78
CA GLU A 246 -14.44 -7.70 16.41
C GLU A 246 -15.71 -7.28 15.67
N LYS A 247 -15.75 -6.03 15.20
CA LYS A 247 -16.90 -5.44 14.50
C LYS A 247 -16.45 -4.40 13.50
N ASN A 248 -16.95 -4.49 12.26
CA ASN A 248 -16.79 -3.44 11.26
C ASN A 248 -17.63 -2.22 11.63
N LEU A 249 -16.98 -1.09 11.83
CA LEU A 249 -17.63 0.15 12.26
C LEU A 249 -18.16 1.01 11.09
N PHE A 250 -17.92 0.60 9.85
CA PHE A 250 -18.49 1.28 8.66
C PHE A 250 -19.92 0.84 8.38
N PHE A 251 -20.37 -0.29 8.93
CA PHE A 251 -21.69 -0.82 8.69
C PHE A 251 -22.73 -0.30 9.68
N ASP A 252 -23.88 0.14 9.16
CA ASP A 252 -25.09 0.44 9.93
C ASP A 252 -26.31 0.11 9.05
N GLY A 253 -26.95 -1.02 9.31
CA GLY A 253 -28.05 -1.56 8.50
C GLY A 253 -29.34 -0.75 8.55
N ASP A 254 -29.46 0.22 9.45
CA ASP A 254 -30.65 1.07 9.61
C ASP A 254 -30.51 2.41 8.85
N ARG A 255 -29.33 2.69 8.29
CA ARG A 255 -29.06 3.90 7.53
C ARG A 255 -29.16 3.68 6.02
N GLN A 256 -29.49 4.76 5.31
CA GLN A 256 -29.40 4.77 3.85
C GLN A 256 -27.97 4.41 3.42
N ASN A 257 -27.83 3.54 2.41
CA ASN A 257 -26.56 3.03 1.93
C ASN A 257 -25.79 2.14 2.93
N GLU A 258 -26.42 1.76 4.07
CA GLU A 258 -25.81 0.91 5.11
C GLU A 258 -24.45 1.43 5.63
N LEU A 259 -24.18 2.72 5.47
CA LEU A 259 -22.94 3.36 5.92
C LEU A 259 -23.18 4.05 7.26
N SER A 260 -22.36 3.72 8.24
CA SER A 260 -22.44 4.30 9.58
C SER A 260 -21.99 5.78 9.60
N ILE A 261 -22.35 6.48 10.67
CA ILE A 261 -21.86 7.85 10.92
C ILE A 261 -20.32 7.89 10.99
N LEU A 262 -19.69 6.87 11.58
CA LEU A 262 -18.22 6.80 11.63
C LEU A 262 -17.62 6.64 10.23
N GLY A 263 -18.18 5.73 9.41
CA GLY A 263 -17.74 5.55 8.02
C GLY A 263 -17.92 6.82 7.19
N GLU A 264 -19.05 7.51 7.33
CA GLU A 264 -19.30 8.79 6.65
C GLU A 264 -18.29 9.87 7.08
N LYS A 265 -18.02 9.99 8.38
CA LYS A 265 -17.01 10.92 8.90
C LYS A 265 -15.61 10.61 8.40
N PHE A 266 -15.22 9.33 8.35
CA PHE A 266 -13.93 8.90 7.80
C PHE A 266 -13.81 9.34 6.33
N ILE A 267 -14.82 9.06 5.50
CA ILE A 267 -14.85 9.44 4.10
C ILE A 267 -14.79 10.96 3.95
N ASN A 268 -15.57 11.70 4.72
CA ASN A 268 -15.57 13.17 4.69
C ASN A 268 -14.20 13.75 5.05
N GLY A 269 -13.45 13.12 5.95
CA GLY A 269 -12.07 13.51 6.24
C GLY A 269 -11.15 13.37 5.03
N ILE A 270 -11.26 12.26 4.29
CA ILE A 270 -10.49 12.03 3.06
C ILE A 270 -10.86 13.07 1.98
N LEU A 271 -12.15 13.29 1.76
CA LEU A 271 -12.63 14.28 0.77
C LEU A 271 -12.17 15.70 1.11
N TYR A 272 -12.23 16.07 2.39
CA TYR A 272 -11.79 17.39 2.87
C TYR A 272 -10.30 17.63 2.61
N TYR A 273 -9.45 16.60 2.83
CA TYR A 273 -8.01 16.66 2.59
C TYR A 273 -7.58 16.12 1.21
N ASN A 274 -8.53 15.92 0.29
CA ASN A 274 -8.24 15.36 -1.03
C ASN A 274 -7.07 16.06 -1.73
N LYS A 275 -7.04 17.41 -1.75
CA LYS A 275 -5.99 18.18 -2.42
C LYS A 275 -4.61 17.86 -1.84
N PHE A 276 -4.49 17.73 -0.52
CA PHE A 276 -3.24 17.33 0.13
C PHE A 276 -2.84 15.89 -0.24
N ILE A 277 -3.76 14.93 -0.12
CA ILE A 277 -3.51 13.53 -0.46
C ILE A 277 -3.05 13.41 -1.92
N LYS A 278 -3.72 14.10 -2.84
CA LYS A 278 -3.36 14.10 -4.25
C LYS A 278 -2.00 14.76 -4.51
N ALA A 279 -1.64 15.81 -3.76
CA ALA A 279 -0.31 16.41 -3.80
C ALA A 279 0.78 15.42 -3.37
N ILE A 280 0.53 14.62 -2.33
CA ILE A 280 1.44 13.56 -1.90
C ILE A 280 1.58 12.48 -2.98
N ILE A 281 0.49 12.02 -3.57
CA ILE A 281 0.54 11.05 -4.68
C ILE A 281 1.37 11.63 -5.84
N LYS A 282 1.12 12.90 -6.22
CA LYS A 282 1.88 13.59 -7.28
C LYS A 282 3.37 13.69 -6.99
N SER A 283 3.75 13.87 -5.72
CA SER A 283 5.17 13.92 -5.31
C SER A 283 5.93 12.60 -5.52
N CYS A 284 5.21 11.48 -5.59
CA CYS A 284 5.79 10.15 -5.78
C CYS A 284 5.94 9.78 -7.25
N THR A 285 5.09 10.30 -8.15
CA THR A 285 5.03 9.92 -9.56
C THR A 285 5.28 11.09 -10.50
N ASN A 286 5.90 10.80 -11.65
CA ASN A 286 5.98 11.75 -12.76
C ASN A 286 4.77 11.65 -13.70
N ASN A 287 3.93 10.63 -13.54
CA ASN A 287 2.77 10.41 -14.38
C ASN A 287 1.67 11.45 -14.12
N GLN A 288 0.84 11.65 -15.12
CA GLN A 288 -0.38 12.44 -14.94
C GLN A 288 -1.33 11.68 -14.01
N LEU A 289 -1.87 12.37 -13.03
CA LEU A 289 -2.87 11.80 -12.14
C LEU A 289 -4.23 11.82 -12.82
N LYS A 290 -5.01 10.76 -12.62
CA LYS A 290 -6.39 10.71 -13.07
C LYS A 290 -7.23 11.72 -12.28
N GLU A 291 -8.15 12.37 -12.96
CA GLU A 291 -9.09 13.33 -12.36
C GLU A 291 -10.34 12.61 -11.88
N HIS A 292 -10.79 12.96 -10.68
CA HIS A 292 -12.02 12.44 -10.09
C HIS A 292 -12.89 13.59 -9.57
N ILE A 293 -14.19 13.33 -9.48
CA ILE A 293 -15.09 14.24 -8.78
C ILE A 293 -14.91 14.02 -7.27
N VAL A 294 -14.61 15.08 -6.52
CA VAL A 294 -14.42 15.05 -5.07
C VAL A 294 -15.75 14.80 -4.36
N LYS A 295 -16.19 13.57 -4.39
CA LYS A 295 -17.40 13.07 -3.71
C LYS A 295 -17.28 11.60 -3.41
N PHE A 296 -18.18 11.05 -2.60
CA PHE A 296 -18.43 9.61 -2.58
C PHE A 296 -19.74 9.28 -3.29
N SER A 297 -19.78 8.09 -3.89
CA SER A 297 -20.96 7.60 -4.63
C SER A 297 -21.13 6.11 -4.41
N ASN A 298 -22.36 5.64 -4.49
CA ASN A 298 -22.67 4.21 -4.52
C ASN A 298 -22.67 3.62 -5.94
N ASN A 299 -22.64 4.50 -6.94
CA ASN A 299 -22.53 4.11 -8.34
C ASN A 299 -21.06 4.08 -8.77
N ARG A 300 -20.74 3.27 -9.76
CA ARG A 300 -19.44 3.27 -10.42
C ARG A 300 -19.37 4.45 -11.40
N ASP A 301 -19.30 5.65 -10.87
CA ASP A 301 -19.08 6.89 -11.61
C ASP A 301 -17.62 7.37 -11.40
N ASN A 302 -17.30 8.58 -11.89
CA ASN A 302 -15.98 9.17 -11.70
C ASN A 302 -15.78 9.78 -10.30
N SER A 303 -16.42 9.25 -9.27
CA SER A 303 -16.23 9.70 -7.89
C SER A 303 -14.89 9.24 -7.33
N LEU A 304 -14.27 10.08 -6.52
CA LEU A 304 -13.01 9.76 -5.84
C LEU A 304 -13.17 8.58 -4.89
N ILE A 305 -14.32 8.48 -4.23
CA ILE A 305 -14.62 7.39 -3.30
C ILE A 305 -15.89 6.68 -3.75
N HIS A 306 -15.79 5.36 -3.91
CA HIS A 306 -16.92 4.49 -4.14
C HIS A 306 -17.29 3.73 -2.85
N VAL A 307 -18.58 3.70 -2.52
CA VAL A 307 -19.14 2.94 -1.38
C VAL A 307 -20.05 1.85 -1.93
N PRO A 308 -19.60 0.60 -2.03
CA PRO A 308 -20.38 -0.48 -2.59
C PRO A 308 -21.70 -0.70 -1.83
N LEU A 309 -22.78 -0.93 -2.58
CA LEU A 309 -24.05 -1.45 -2.07
C LEU A 309 -24.09 -2.96 -2.26
N TYR A 310 -24.56 -3.67 -1.26
CA TYR A 310 -24.71 -5.11 -1.31
C TYR A 310 -26.19 -5.48 -1.51
N PHE A 311 -26.56 -5.87 -2.73
CA PHE A 311 -27.94 -6.10 -3.17
C PHE A 311 -28.50 -7.49 -2.81
N ASN A 312 -28.21 -8.06 -1.67
CA ASN A 312 -28.75 -9.39 -1.39
C ASN A 312 -29.62 -9.40 -0.13
N GLU A 313 -30.92 -9.15 -0.31
CA GLU A 313 -31.94 -9.17 0.74
C GLU A 313 -32.01 -10.49 1.54
N LYS A 314 -31.46 -11.58 0.99
CA LYS A 314 -31.46 -12.92 1.62
C LYS A 314 -30.13 -13.29 2.28
N GLN A 315 -29.04 -12.56 2.05
CA GLN A 315 -27.78 -12.84 2.76
C GLN A 315 -27.80 -12.15 4.11
N LYS A 316 -27.64 -12.99 5.14
CA LYS A 316 -27.65 -12.60 6.56
C LYS A 316 -26.91 -11.26 6.78
N LYS A 317 -27.57 -10.33 7.47
CA LYS A 317 -27.03 -9.00 7.88
C LYS A 317 -25.58 -9.06 8.38
N ASP A 318 -25.19 -10.17 9.00
CA ASP A 318 -23.85 -10.41 9.51
C ASP A 318 -22.75 -10.40 8.41
N ARG A 319 -22.99 -11.01 7.23
CA ARG A 319 -22.00 -11.04 6.14
C ARG A 319 -21.85 -9.68 5.46
N ILE A 320 -22.93 -8.92 5.29
CA ILE A 320 -22.91 -7.57 4.72
C ILE A 320 -22.12 -6.64 5.64
N GLY A 321 -22.34 -6.76 6.97
CA GLY A 321 -21.62 -5.98 7.96
C GLY A 321 -20.10 -6.17 7.89
N TRP A 322 -19.64 -7.41 7.67
CA TRP A 322 -18.20 -7.69 7.51
C TRP A 322 -17.60 -7.08 6.24
N SER A 323 -18.37 -6.94 5.18
CA SER A 323 -17.88 -6.51 3.87
C SER A 323 -17.95 -5.00 3.64
N LYS A 324 -18.60 -4.23 4.53
CA LYS A 324 -18.79 -2.79 4.32
C LYS A 324 -17.47 -2.02 4.33
N ARG A 325 -17.23 -1.28 3.25
CA ARG A 325 -15.97 -0.57 3.00
C ARG A 325 -16.20 0.65 2.11
N CYS A 326 -15.24 1.55 2.05
CA CYS A 326 -15.13 2.53 0.98
C CYS A 326 -13.91 2.20 0.10
N ILE A 327 -13.98 2.53 -1.18
CA ILE A 327 -12.92 2.31 -2.17
C ILE A 327 -12.40 3.67 -2.63
N PHE A 328 -11.12 3.92 -2.39
CA PHE A 328 -10.44 5.12 -2.88
C PHE A 328 -9.86 4.84 -4.27
N ASN A 329 -10.29 5.64 -5.27
CA ASN A 329 -9.92 5.46 -6.67
C ASN A 329 -8.75 6.36 -7.13
N GLY A 330 -8.24 7.23 -6.26
CA GLY A 330 -7.24 8.23 -6.63
C GLY A 330 -5.78 7.74 -6.60
N LEU A 331 -5.52 6.43 -6.35
CA LEU A 331 -4.18 5.92 -6.15
C LEU A 331 -3.55 5.39 -7.45
N ASN A 332 -2.27 5.68 -7.66
CA ASN A 332 -1.45 5.08 -8.71
C ASN A 332 -0.55 3.98 -8.14
N SER A 333 -0.30 2.93 -8.92
CA SER A 333 0.55 1.79 -8.50
C SER A 333 2.04 2.15 -8.38
N ASP A 334 2.47 3.32 -8.84
CA ASP A 334 3.85 3.80 -8.78
C ASP A 334 4.09 4.81 -7.65
N CYS A 335 3.16 4.94 -6.70
CA CYS A 335 3.33 5.83 -5.54
C CYS A 335 3.94 5.11 -4.33
N ASN A 336 4.32 5.90 -3.33
CA ASN A 336 4.73 5.38 -2.03
C ASN A 336 3.49 5.02 -1.20
N PHE A 337 3.12 3.74 -1.17
CA PHE A 337 1.92 3.25 -0.48
C PHE A 337 1.94 3.57 1.01
N TYR A 338 3.09 3.46 1.69
CA TYR A 338 3.18 3.80 3.11
C TYR A 338 2.81 5.27 3.36
N LEU A 339 3.37 6.17 2.56
CA LEU A 339 3.14 7.60 2.72
C LEU A 339 1.68 7.97 2.41
N VAL A 340 1.14 7.44 1.31
CA VAL A 340 -0.24 7.75 0.91
C VAL A 340 -1.26 7.14 1.88
N PHE A 341 -1.05 5.88 2.31
CA PHE A 341 -1.95 5.26 3.28
C PHE A 341 -1.92 5.98 4.63
N ALA A 342 -0.75 6.42 5.08
CA ALA A 342 -0.64 7.25 6.29
C ALA A 342 -1.46 8.54 6.15
N CYS A 343 -1.37 9.23 5.01
CA CYS A 343 -2.14 10.45 4.76
C CYS A 343 -3.66 10.18 4.73
N ILE A 344 -4.10 9.08 4.10
CA ILE A 344 -5.52 8.71 4.07
C ILE A 344 -6.01 8.37 5.49
N LEU A 345 -5.23 7.63 6.28
CA LEU A 345 -5.59 7.31 7.66
C LEU A 345 -5.65 8.57 8.54
N TYR A 346 -4.68 9.46 8.47
CA TYR A 346 -4.72 10.73 9.21
C TYR A 346 -5.92 11.59 8.79
N ALA A 347 -6.23 11.67 7.50
CA ALA A 347 -7.42 12.38 7.02
C ALA A 347 -8.71 11.75 7.56
N GLY A 348 -8.82 10.43 7.51
CA GLY A 348 -9.96 9.69 8.06
C GLY A 348 -10.12 9.89 9.57
N LEU A 349 -9.01 9.83 10.32
CA LEU A 349 -9.01 10.08 11.77
C LEU A 349 -9.42 11.52 12.12
N TYR A 350 -8.96 12.50 11.34
CA TYR A 350 -9.43 13.88 11.47
C TYR A 350 -10.94 14.00 11.27
N GLY A 351 -11.47 13.32 10.26
CA GLY A 351 -12.91 13.28 9.99
C GLY A 351 -13.70 12.65 11.14
N ILE A 352 -13.25 11.49 11.65
CA ILE A 352 -13.87 10.79 12.78
C ILE A 352 -13.94 11.70 14.03
N ASN A 353 -12.85 12.39 14.34
CA ASN A 353 -12.71 13.24 15.52
C ASN A 353 -13.37 14.62 15.35
N SER A 354 -13.77 15.00 14.13
CA SER A 354 -14.39 16.29 13.87
C SER A 354 -15.76 16.39 14.57
N LYS A 355 -15.95 17.46 15.35
CA LYS A 355 -17.23 17.81 15.97
C LYS A 355 -18.17 18.55 15.01
N LYS A 356 -17.62 19.15 13.95
CA LYS A 356 -18.35 19.91 12.94
C LYS A 356 -18.46 19.12 11.65
N THR A 357 -19.53 19.34 10.90
CA THR A 357 -19.63 18.86 9.52
C THR A 357 -18.53 19.51 8.69
N LEU A 358 -17.72 18.72 8.01
CA LEU A 358 -16.71 19.23 7.11
C LEU A 358 -17.37 19.70 5.82
N SER A 359 -17.04 20.93 5.39
CA SER A 359 -17.51 21.45 4.11
C SER A 359 -16.69 20.83 2.99
N ILE A 360 -17.37 20.09 2.11
CA ILE A 360 -16.78 19.47 0.93
C ILE A 360 -17.43 20.08 -0.30
N GLU A 361 -16.61 20.57 -1.19
CA GLU A 361 -17.05 21.11 -2.46
C GLU A 361 -16.93 20.04 -3.54
N GLU A 362 -18.04 19.68 -4.17
CA GLU A 362 -18.04 18.78 -5.33
C GLU A 362 -17.41 19.47 -6.53
N ARG A 363 -16.23 19.02 -6.93
CA ARG A 363 -15.48 19.54 -8.08
C ARG A 363 -14.54 18.47 -8.64
N LEU A 364 -14.06 18.69 -9.86
CA LEU A 364 -12.94 17.90 -10.36
C LEU A 364 -11.67 18.22 -9.56
N ASP A 365 -10.93 17.18 -9.22
CA ASP A 365 -9.66 17.28 -8.49
C ASP A 365 -8.47 17.53 -9.43
N ASN A 366 -8.63 18.53 -10.29
CA ASN A 366 -7.61 18.98 -11.24
C ASN A 366 -6.88 20.19 -10.67
N TYR A 367 -5.60 20.00 -10.32
CA TYR A 367 -4.78 21.02 -9.68
C TYR A 367 -3.43 21.15 -10.37
N THR A 368 -2.88 22.36 -10.40
CA THR A 368 -1.53 22.63 -10.90
C THR A 368 -0.46 22.17 -9.88
N ASN A 369 0.77 22.06 -10.34
CA ASN A 369 1.89 21.70 -9.47
C ASN A 369 2.13 22.77 -8.38
N GLU A 370 1.94 24.04 -8.73
CA GLU A 370 2.03 25.18 -7.82
C GLU A 370 0.97 25.09 -6.72
N GLU A 371 -0.26 24.76 -7.08
CA GLU A 371 -1.35 24.58 -6.13
C GLU A 371 -1.12 23.41 -5.17
N TYR A 372 -0.52 22.32 -5.63
CA TYR A 372 -0.10 21.20 -4.77
C TYR A 372 0.98 21.64 -3.77
N ILE A 373 2.02 22.34 -4.25
CA ILE A 373 3.09 22.85 -3.40
C ILE A 373 2.57 23.80 -2.33
N GLU A 374 1.65 24.71 -2.71
CA GLU A 374 1.01 25.63 -1.76
C GLU A 374 0.21 24.86 -0.71
N GLU A 375 -0.58 23.87 -1.12
CA GLU A 375 -1.36 23.05 -0.20
C GLU A 375 -0.47 22.37 0.83
N ILE A 376 0.63 21.76 0.39
CA ILE A 376 1.60 21.12 1.29
C ILE A 376 2.21 22.12 2.27
N LYS A 377 2.58 23.32 1.81
CA LYS A 377 3.19 24.36 2.68
C LYS A 377 2.26 24.85 3.77
N ARG A 378 0.98 25.07 3.45
CA ARG A 378 0.03 25.70 4.38
C ARG A 378 -0.73 24.75 5.28
N ASN A 379 -0.69 23.43 5.00
CA ASN A 379 -1.47 22.45 5.73
C ASN A 379 -0.81 22.08 7.07
N LYS A 380 -1.12 22.84 8.13
CA LYS A 380 -0.52 22.65 9.46
C LYS A 380 -0.75 21.25 10.03
N TYR A 381 -1.96 20.70 9.86
CA TYR A 381 -2.28 19.37 10.40
C TYR A 381 -1.34 18.30 9.86
N PHE A 382 -1.17 18.22 8.54
CA PHE A 382 -0.27 17.24 7.96
C PHE A 382 1.21 17.56 8.18
N ASN A 383 1.58 18.84 8.27
CA ASN A 383 2.96 19.23 8.57
C ASN A 383 3.39 18.73 9.96
N GLU A 384 2.48 18.74 10.94
CA GLU A 384 2.71 18.16 12.26
C GLU A 384 2.80 16.63 12.21
N LYS A 385 1.91 15.96 11.45
CA LYS A 385 1.87 14.49 11.33
C LYS A 385 3.06 13.91 10.58
N LEU A 386 3.47 14.53 9.49
CA LEU A 386 4.55 14.06 8.62
C LEU A 386 5.94 14.53 9.05
N GLY A 387 6.01 15.65 9.76
CA GLY A 387 7.23 16.30 10.20
C GLY A 387 7.87 17.20 9.14
N GLU A 388 8.47 18.30 9.59
CA GLU A 388 9.03 19.35 8.74
C GLU A 388 10.12 18.86 7.78
N GLY A 389 10.94 17.90 8.20
CA GLY A 389 12.01 17.34 7.38
C GLY A 389 11.47 16.63 6.13
N LEU A 390 10.46 15.78 6.29
CA LEU A 390 9.82 15.06 5.18
C LEU A 390 9.07 16.04 4.25
N ILE A 391 8.30 16.95 4.81
CA ILE A 391 7.56 17.99 4.06
C ILE A 391 8.53 18.85 3.22
N SER A 392 9.61 19.34 3.80
CA SER A 392 10.61 20.13 3.08
C SER A 392 11.26 19.36 1.92
N LYS A 393 11.50 18.06 2.13
CA LYS A 393 12.05 17.18 1.08
C LYS A 393 11.06 16.97 -0.07
N ILE A 394 9.78 16.74 0.25
CA ILE A 394 8.69 16.58 -0.73
C ILE A 394 8.55 17.86 -1.58
N ILE A 395 8.46 19.04 -0.95
CA ILE A 395 8.35 20.31 -1.65
C ILE A 395 9.54 20.51 -2.60
N ARG A 396 10.76 20.27 -2.11
CA ARG A 396 11.97 20.38 -2.96
C ARG A 396 11.89 19.49 -4.19
N LYS A 397 11.41 18.24 -4.05
CA LYS A 397 11.24 17.30 -5.18
C LYS A 397 10.22 17.78 -6.20
N MET A 398 9.15 18.41 -5.77
CA MET A 398 8.09 18.92 -6.65
C MET A 398 8.45 20.23 -7.35
N SER A 399 9.47 20.95 -6.86
CA SER A 399 9.92 22.24 -7.42
C SER A 399 10.95 22.10 -8.55
N TYR A 400 11.41 20.87 -8.83
CA TYR A 400 12.36 20.52 -9.91
C TYR A 400 11.75 19.49 -10.87
#